data_ce114164b4d398c768e571200c6ab6dd
#
_entry.id   ce114164b4d398c768e571200c6ab6dd
#
_cell.length_a   1.000
_cell.length_b   1.000
_cell.length_c   1.000
_cell.angle_alpha   90.00
_cell.angle_beta   90.00
_cell.angle_gamma   90.00
#
_symmetry.space_group_name_H-M   'P 1'
#
loop_
_entity.id
_entity.type
_entity.pdbx_description
1 polymer ?
#
loop_
_entity_poly.entity_id
_entity_poly.type
_entity_poly.pdbx_seq_one_letter_code
_entity_poly.pdbx_strand_id
1 'polypeptide(L)'
;RRETFKFSTDPELAAKVRAVVGLYLNPPDKAVVVCIDEKSQIQALDRTAPILPIRPGLPEKATHDYVRHGTTTLFAALEVATGKVTDACHPRHTHAEFLAFLKQVAKAYPRVPLHVVADNYATHKHPAVQAWLAKHPRVRMHFTPTSGSWLNLVEVFFGIITRQAIRRGTFTSVKDLIAAIGTFIDGWNERCRAFIWTKTADDILDHCRPG
;
A
#
# COMPACT_ATOMS: atom_id res chain seq x y z
N ARG A 1 22.20 4.68 -13.81
CA ARG A 1 21.16 3.82 -13.18
C ARG A 1 20.41 3.14 -14.31
N ARG A 2 20.35 1.81 -14.30
CA ARG A 2 19.58 1.05 -15.30
C ARG A 2 18.15 0.96 -14.75
N GLU A 3 17.21 1.59 -15.42
CA GLU A 3 15.79 1.42 -15.12
C GLU A 3 15.31 0.16 -15.83
N THR A 4 14.76 -0.79 -15.09
CA THR A 4 14.13 -1.99 -15.64
C THR A 4 12.65 -1.76 -15.74
N PHE A 5 12.12 -1.76 -16.94
CA PHE A 5 10.69 -1.70 -17.21
C PHE A 5 10.18 -3.11 -17.53
N LYS A 6 9.06 -3.52 -16.93
CA LYS A 6 8.42 -4.79 -17.22
C LYS A 6 7.03 -4.52 -17.79
N PHE A 7 6.83 -4.95 -19.04
CA PHE A 7 5.51 -4.94 -19.65
C PHE A 7 4.59 -5.96 -18.97
N SER A 8 3.35 -5.59 -18.74
CA SER A 8 2.34 -6.52 -18.24
C SER A 8 1.98 -7.51 -19.36
N THR A 9 1.97 -8.80 -19.02
CA THR A 9 1.49 -9.88 -19.89
C THR A 9 0.05 -10.27 -19.57
N ASP A 10 -0.66 -9.46 -18.80
CA ASP A 10 -2.04 -9.73 -18.40
C ASP A 10 -2.98 -9.59 -19.61
N PRO A 11 -3.72 -10.66 -19.99
CA PRO A 11 -4.63 -10.61 -21.13
C PRO A 11 -5.79 -9.61 -20.92
N GLU A 12 -6.12 -9.30 -19.66
CA GLU A 12 -7.16 -8.33 -19.28
C GLU A 12 -6.59 -6.95 -18.93
N LEU A 13 -5.32 -6.66 -19.33
CA LEU A 13 -4.64 -5.40 -19.00
C LEU A 13 -5.53 -4.17 -19.21
N ALA A 14 -6.08 -4.02 -20.42
CA ALA A 14 -6.88 -2.84 -20.78
C ALA A 14 -8.17 -2.73 -19.93
N ALA A 15 -8.85 -3.84 -19.69
CA ALA A 15 -10.08 -3.86 -18.88
C ALA A 15 -9.78 -3.49 -17.42
N LYS A 16 -8.73 -4.05 -16.84
CA LYS A 16 -8.33 -3.78 -15.44
C LYS A 16 -7.83 -2.34 -15.26
N VAL A 17 -7.02 -1.82 -16.20
CA VAL A 17 -6.57 -0.42 -16.19
C VAL A 17 -7.78 0.52 -16.23
N ARG A 18 -8.72 0.31 -17.17
CA ARG A 18 -9.92 1.14 -17.25
C ARG A 18 -10.79 1.06 -16.00
N ALA A 19 -10.96 -0.13 -15.41
CA ALA A 19 -11.75 -0.31 -14.20
C ALA A 19 -11.12 0.43 -13.00
N VAL A 20 -9.82 0.30 -12.78
CA VAL A 20 -9.12 0.92 -11.64
C VAL A 20 -9.03 2.44 -11.83
N VAL A 21 -8.60 2.90 -13.00
CA VAL A 21 -8.52 4.35 -13.30
C VAL A 21 -9.89 5.00 -13.27
N GLY A 22 -10.91 4.31 -13.76
CA GLY A 22 -12.31 4.77 -13.68
C GLY A 22 -12.75 5.05 -12.23
N LEU A 23 -12.37 4.18 -11.28
CA LEU A 23 -12.65 4.38 -9.85
C LEU A 23 -11.94 5.60 -9.26
N TYR A 24 -10.75 5.95 -9.77
CA TYR A 24 -9.99 7.11 -9.28
C TYR A 24 -10.50 8.43 -9.84
N LEU A 25 -10.87 8.45 -11.13
CA LEU A 25 -11.33 9.67 -11.81
C LEU A 25 -12.82 9.94 -11.56
N ASN A 26 -13.64 8.88 -11.49
CA ASN A 26 -15.08 8.97 -11.37
C ASN A 26 -15.57 7.91 -10.36
N PRO A 27 -15.31 8.10 -9.05
CA PRO A 27 -15.77 7.15 -8.04
C PRO A 27 -17.30 7.08 -8.05
N PRO A 28 -17.90 5.89 -7.82
CA PRO A 28 -19.36 5.77 -7.75
C PRO A 28 -19.95 6.62 -6.63
N ASP A 29 -21.10 7.21 -6.84
CA ASP A 29 -21.80 8.01 -5.86
C ASP A 29 -22.03 7.22 -4.56
N LYS A 30 -21.80 7.91 -3.43
CA LYS A 30 -21.98 7.34 -2.07
C LYS A 30 -21.17 6.07 -1.79
N ALA A 31 -20.13 5.81 -2.57
CA ALA A 31 -19.20 4.69 -2.36
C ALA A 31 -17.85 5.19 -1.84
N VAL A 32 -17.13 4.32 -1.17
CA VAL A 32 -15.74 4.57 -0.74
C VAL A 32 -14.80 3.72 -1.59
N VAL A 33 -13.74 4.32 -2.10
CA VAL A 33 -12.67 3.64 -2.82
C VAL A 33 -11.44 3.60 -1.93
N VAL A 34 -10.95 2.39 -1.66
CA VAL A 34 -9.71 2.16 -0.90
C VAL A 34 -8.73 1.35 -1.72
N CYS A 35 -7.46 1.67 -1.59
CA CYS A 35 -6.35 0.91 -2.14
C CYS A 35 -5.70 0.10 -1.01
N ILE A 36 -5.72 -1.23 -1.10
CA ILE A 36 -5.16 -2.13 -0.07
C ILE A 36 -3.94 -2.85 -0.62
N ASP A 37 -2.92 -2.96 0.22
CA ASP A 37 -1.74 -3.78 -0.04
C ASP A 37 -0.97 -4.07 1.25
N GLU A 38 0.07 -4.92 1.18
CA GLU A 38 0.96 -5.20 2.28
C GLU A 38 2.43 -4.92 1.96
N LYS A 39 3.06 -4.16 2.85
CA LYS A 39 4.51 -4.01 2.88
C LYS A 39 5.11 -5.05 3.80
N SER A 40 5.57 -6.15 3.21
CA SER A 40 6.16 -7.28 3.94
C SER A 40 7.62 -7.01 4.34
N GLN A 41 8.13 -7.82 5.29
CA GLN A 41 9.55 -7.85 5.65
C GLN A 41 10.14 -6.51 6.11
N ILE A 42 9.35 -5.66 6.78
CA ILE A 42 9.90 -4.44 7.39
C ILE A 42 10.76 -4.84 8.57
N GLN A 43 12.04 -4.50 8.53
CA GLN A 43 13.02 -4.93 9.54
C GLN A 43 13.13 -3.89 10.66
N ALA A 44 13.12 -4.36 11.91
CA ALA A 44 13.53 -3.58 13.06
C ALA A 44 15.06 -3.54 13.10
N LEU A 45 15.62 -2.44 12.64
CA LEU A 45 17.06 -2.21 12.54
C LEU A 45 17.51 -1.30 13.65
N ASP A 46 18.40 -1.79 14.50
CA ASP A 46 19.13 -1.00 15.49
C ASP A 46 20.51 -0.67 14.94
N ARG A 47 20.78 0.62 14.73
CA ARG A 47 22.06 1.07 14.19
C ARG A 47 23.11 1.14 15.28
N THR A 48 24.28 0.56 15.02
CA THR A 48 25.40 0.56 15.99
C THR A 48 26.04 1.95 16.16
N ALA A 49 25.78 2.88 15.25
CA ALA A 49 26.24 4.26 15.36
C ALA A 49 25.17 5.26 14.91
N PRO A 50 25.09 6.45 15.51
CA PRO A 50 24.12 7.46 15.13
C PRO A 50 24.35 7.92 13.67
N ILE A 51 23.24 8.30 13.01
CA ILE A 51 23.29 8.91 11.68
C ILE A 51 23.96 10.29 11.83
N LEU A 52 24.99 10.53 11.05
CA LEU A 52 25.59 11.86 10.97
C LEU A 52 24.69 12.78 10.14
N PRO A 53 24.19 13.89 10.72
CA PRO A 53 23.23 14.75 10.03
C PRO A 53 23.84 15.43 8.82
N ILE A 54 22.98 15.82 7.88
CA ILE A 54 23.36 16.63 6.71
C ILE A 54 23.95 17.95 7.20
N ARG A 55 25.13 18.31 6.70
CA ARG A 55 25.75 19.61 6.89
C ARG A 55 25.97 20.28 5.53
N PRO A 56 26.03 21.59 5.41
CA PRO A 56 26.37 22.28 4.16
C PRO A 56 27.60 21.65 3.51
N GLY A 57 27.47 21.15 2.28
CA GLY A 57 28.53 20.49 1.54
C GLY A 57 28.83 19.03 1.89
N LEU A 58 28.10 18.41 2.86
CA LEU A 58 28.29 17.01 3.24
C LEU A 58 26.94 16.27 3.24
N PRO A 59 26.80 15.15 2.47
CA PRO A 59 25.61 14.33 2.51
C PRO A 59 25.47 13.64 3.86
N GLU A 60 24.23 13.25 4.19
CA GLU A 60 23.95 12.36 5.33
C GLU A 60 24.75 11.06 5.21
N LYS A 61 25.49 10.70 6.24
CA LYS A 61 26.26 9.45 6.32
C LYS A 61 25.67 8.55 7.39
N ALA A 62 25.31 7.34 7.00
CA ALA A 62 24.89 6.28 7.91
C ALA A 62 25.86 5.11 7.79
N THR A 63 26.19 4.48 8.92
CA THR A 63 26.96 3.22 8.93
C THR A 63 26.08 2.09 8.37
N HIS A 64 26.72 1.11 7.74
CA HIS A 64 26.02 -0.09 7.25
C HIS A 64 25.85 -1.17 8.33
N ASP A 65 26.41 -0.92 9.54
CA ASP A 65 26.37 -1.85 10.65
C ASP A 65 25.07 -1.66 11.44
N TYR A 66 24.29 -2.73 11.52
CA TYR A 66 23.02 -2.76 12.26
C TYR A 66 22.77 -4.15 12.85
N VAL A 67 22.10 -4.17 14.00
CA VAL A 67 21.52 -5.36 14.61
C VAL A 67 20.09 -5.51 14.14
N ARG A 68 19.68 -6.72 13.77
CA ARG A 68 18.29 -7.04 13.34
C ARG A 68 17.52 -7.63 14.50
N HIS A 69 16.42 -7.01 14.88
CA HIS A 69 15.54 -7.46 15.97
C HIS A 69 14.26 -8.15 15.49
N GLY A 70 14.20 -8.52 14.22
CA GLY A 70 13.06 -9.19 13.61
C GLY A 70 12.34 -8.33 12.57
N THR A 71 11.20 -8.84 12.10
CA THR A 71 10.42 -8.23 11.01
C THR A 71 8.94 -8.13 11.35
N THR A 72 8.24 -7.21 10.69
CA THR A 72 6.79 -7.13 10.66
C THR A 72 6.30 -6.89 9.24
N THR A 73 5.03 -7.14 8.99
CA THR A 73 4.32 -6.77 7.75
C THR A 73 3.30 -5.71 8.10
N LEU A 74 3.33 -4.59 7.38
CA LEU A 74 2.33 -3.54 7.46
C LEU A 74 1.28 -3.76 6.37
N PHE A 75 0.03 -4.03 6.75
CA PHE A 75 -1.13 -3.90 5.90
C PHE A 75 -1.62 -2.45 5.95
N ALA A 76 -1.92 -1.87 4.82
CA ALA A 76 -2.46 -0.53 4.73
C ALA A 76 -3.60 -0.44 3.73
N ALA A 77 -4.64 0.32 4.08
CA ALA A 77 -5.75 0.68 3.20
C ALA A 77 -5.83 2.20 3.11
N LEU A 78 -5.50 2.72 1.93
CA LEU A 78 -5.54 4.14 1.62
C LEU A 78 -6.91 4.50 1.03
N GLU A 79 -7.67 5.36 1.70
CA GLU A 79 -8.89 5.96 1.14
C GLU A 79 -8.51 7.04 0.13
N VAL A 80 -8.90 6.86 -1.12
CA VAL A 80 -8.49 7.74 -2.23
C VAL A 80 -9.01 9.16 -2.05
N ALA A 81 -10.27 9.30 -1.61
CA ALA A 81 -10.94 10.60 -1.49
C ALA A 81 -10.40 11.50 -0.38
N THR A 82 -9.84 10.92 0.68
CA THR A 82 -9.35 11.68 1.84
C THR A 82 -7.84 11.58 2.04
N GLY A 83 -7.23 10.52 1.52
CA GLY A 83 -5.84 10.15 1.80
C GLY A 83 -5.63 9.51 3.17
N LYS A 84 -6.69 9.24 3.94
CA LYS A 84 -6.62 8.54 5.22
C LYS A 84 -6.17 7.09 5.03
N VAL A 85 -5.42 6.61 6.00
CA VAL A 85 -4.90 5.25 6.00
C VAL A 85 -5.43 4.49 7.22
N THR A 86 -6.05 3.34 6.97
CA THR A 86 -6.28 2.30 7.98
C THR A 86 -5.14 1.32 7.90
N ASP A 87 -4.60 0.89 9.03
CA ASP A 87 -3.44 0.01 9.08
C ASP A 87 -3.57 -1.13 10.08
N ALA A 88 -2.75 -2.15 9.89
CA ALA A 88 -2.50 -3.20 10.86
C ALA A 88 -1.10 -3.80 10.63
N CYS A 89 -0.37 -4.04 11.71
CA CYS A 89 0.90 -4.77 11.64
C CYS A 89 0.69 -6.23 12.06
N HIS A 90 1.19 -7.16 11.25
CA HIS A 90 1.13 -8.59 11.50
C HIS A 90 2.49 -9.25 11.29
N PRO A 91 2.78 -10.37 11.98
CA PRO A 91 4.05 -11.11 11.78
C PRO A 91 4.10 -11.83 10.42
N ARG A 92 2.95 -12.04 9.79
CA ARG A 92 2.80 -12.78 8.52
C ARG A 92 1.91 -11.97 7.56
N HIS A 93 1.92 -12.39 6.28
CA HIS A 93 1.09 -11.82 5.22
C HIS A 93 0.38 -12.93 4.44
N THR A 94 -0.27 -13.86 5.16
CA THR A 94 -1.09 -14.92 4.58
C THR A 94 -2.50 -14.42 4.30
N HIS A 95 -3.30 -15.26 3.62
CA HIS A 95 -4.71 -14.96 3.39
C HIS A 95 -5.52 -14.74 4.68
N ALA A 96 -5.08 -15.29 5.81
CA ALA A 96 -5.76 -15.13 7.09
C ALA A 96 -5.61 -13.70 7.63
N GLU A 97 -4.38 -13.17 7.62
CA GLU A 97 -4.10 -11.79 8.02
C GLU A 97 -4.74 -10.80 7.03
N PHE A 98 -4.64 -11.06 5.72
CA PHE A 98 -5.32 -10.24 4.72
C PHE A 98 -6.84 -10.19 4.96
N LEU A 99 -7.49 -11.33 5.18
CA LEU A 99 -8.94 -11.39 5.45
C LEU A 99 -9.30 -10.67 6.76
N ALA A 100 -8.47 -10.82 7.80
CA ALA A 100 -8.68 -10.09 9.06
C ALA A 100 -8.62 -8.58 8.84
N PHE A 101 -7.62 -8.12 8.08
CA PHE A 101 -7.46 -6.72 7.73
C PHE A 101 -8.60 -6.20 6.82
N LEU A 102 -9.01 -6.96 5.81
CA LEU A 102 -10.16 -6.60 4.96
C LEU A 102 -11.45 -6.43 5.78
N LYS A 103 -11.67 -7.30 6.78
CA LYS A 103 -12.80 -7.16 7.73
C LYS A 103 -12.69 -5.89 8.57
N GLN A 104 -11.50 -5.54 9.04
CA GLN A 104 -11.24 -4.30 9.79
C GLN A 104 -11.59 -3.08 8.93
N VAL A 105 -11.11 -3.04 7.69
CA VAL A 105 -11.42 -1.96 6.73
C VAL A 105 -12.93 -1.89 6.46
N ALA A 106 -13.58 -3.03 6.19
CA ALA A 106 -15.01 -3.07 5.95
C ALA A 106 -15.84 -2.59 7.17
N LYS A 107 -15.34 -2.79 8.39
CA LYS A 107 -15.96 -2.30 9.63
C LYS A 107 -15.81 -0.78 9.79
N ALA A 108 -14.72 -0.19 9.30
CA ALA A 108 -14.51 1.26 9.33
C ALA A 108 -15.50 2.02 8.43
N TYR A 109 -16.03 1.36 7.40
CA TYR A 109 -17.02 1.92 6.45
C TYR A 109 -18.34 1.14 6.49
N PRO A 110 -19.12 1.22 7.58
CA PRO A 110 -20.38 0.51 7.69
C PRO A 110 -21.43 1.09 6.75
N ARG A 111 -22.23 0.21 6.12
CA ARG A 111 -23.42 0.58 5.32
C ARG A 111 -23.14 1.32 3.99
N VAL A 112 -21.90 1.54 3.59
CA VAL A 112 -21.56 2.14 2.31
C VAL A 112 -20.97 1.09 1.36
N PRO A 113 -21.19 1.20 0.05
CA PRO A 113 -20.48 0.39 -0.94
C PRO A 113 -18.97 0.68 -0.82
N LEU A 114 -18.18 -0.39 -0.75
CA LEU A 114 -16.72 -0.32 -0.60
C LEU A 114 -16.07 -0.95 -1.84
N HIS A 115 -15.37 -0.15 -2.61
CA HIS A 115 -14.57 -0.59 -3.74
C HIS A 115 -13.12 -0.70 -3.28
N VAL A 116 -12.58 -1.91 -3.35
CA VAL A 116 -11.24 -2.25 -2.88
C VAL A 116 -10.35 -2.51 -4.08
N VAL A 117 -9.37 -1.66 -4.31
CA VAL A 117 -8.31 -1.89 -5.29
C VAL A 117 -7.17 -2.64 -4.59
N ALA A 118 -6.78 -3.78 -5.15
CA ALA A 118 -5.68 -4.59 -4.63
C ALA A 118 -4.84 -5.14 -5.79
N ASP A 119 -3.63 -5.58 -5.51
CA ASP A 119 -2.82 -6.27 -6.50
C ASP A 119 -3.36 -7.66 -6.84
N ASN A 120 -2.88 -8.23 -7.94
CA ASN A 120 -3.33 -9.53 -8.45
C ASN A 120 -2.66 -10.72 -7.74
N TYR A 121 -2.43 -10.63 -6.42
CA TYR A 121 -1.73 -11.66 -5.65
C TYR A 121 -2.68 -12.81 -5.26
N ALA A 122 -2.13 -14.04 -5.22
CA ALA A 122 -2.93 -15.25 -4.95
C ALA A 122 -3.61 -15.23 -3.58
N THR A 123 -2.97 -14.62 -2.58
CA THR A 123 -3.50 -14.46 -1.21
C THR A 123 -4.84 -13.73 -1.20
N HIS A 124 -4.99 -12.70 -2.03
CA HIS A 124 -6.21 -11.89 -2.12
C HIS A 124 -7.37 -12.65 -2.78
N LYS A 125 -7.06 -13.71 -3.53
CA LYS A 125 -8.04 -14.57 -4.23
C LYS A 125 -8.30 -15.89 -3.53
N HIS A 126 -7.78 -16.08 -2.32
CA HIS A 126 -7.95 -17.33 -1.58
C HIS A 126 -9.44 -17.66 -1.36
N PRO A 127 -9.85 -18.94 -1.38
CA PRO A 127 -11.25 -19.35 -1.21
C PRO A 127 -11.93 -18.77 0.04
N ALA A 128 -11.22 -18.65 1.16
CA ALA A 128 -11.75 -18.05 2.38
C ALA A 128 -12.10 -16.55 2.20
N VAL A 129 -11.32 -15.80 1.41
CA VAL A 129 -11.59 -14.40 1.07
C VAL A 129 -12.82 -14.33 0.17
N GLN A 130 -12.89 -15.17 -0.87
CA GLN A 130 -14.03 -15.23 -1.79
C GLN A 130 -15.34 -15.60 -1.06
N ALA A 131 -15.30 -16.59 -0.17
CA ALA A 131 -16.45 -17.00 0.63
C ALA A 131 -16.95 -15.87 1.55
N TRP A 132 -16.04 -15.05 2.08
CA TRP A 132 -16.41 -13.89 2.87
C TRP A 132 -17.02 -12.79 2.00
N LEU A 133 -16.41 -12.47 0.84
CA LEU A 133 -16.93 -11.49 -0.12
C LEU A 133 -18.32 -11.84 -0.62
N ALA A 134 -18.59 -13.12 -0.90
CA ALA A 134 -19.92 -13.59 -1.32
C ALA A 134 -21.02 -13.26 -0.30
N LYS A 135 -20.68 -13.22 1.00
CA LYS A 135 -21.60 -12.82 2.09
C LYS A 135 -21.64 -11.30 2.32
N HIS A 136 -20.76 -10.53 1.66
CA HIS A 136 -20.65 -9.09 1.85
C HIS A 136 -20.66 -8.35 0.51
N PRO A 137 -21.77 -8.39 -0.27
CA PRO A 137 -21.83 -7.90 -1.66
C PRO A 137 -21.57 -6.38 -1.79
N ARG A 138 -21.61 -5.63 -0.68
CA ARG A 138 -21.22 -4.22 -0.66
C ARG A 138 -19.71 -4.00 -0.79
N VAL A 139 -18.88 -5.04 -0.55
CA VAL A 139 -17.43 -5.00 -0.70
C VAL A 139 -17.06 -5.62 -2.04
N ARG A 140 -16.51 -4.82 -2.93
CA ARG A 140 -16.17 -5.22 -4.31
C ARG A 140 -14.68 -5.11 -4.54
N MET A 141 -14.03 -6.22 -4.90
CA MET A 141 -12.61 -6.24 -5.22
C MET A 141 -12.36 -5.87 -6.68
N HIS A 142 -11.34 -5.05 -6.90
CA HIS A 142 -10.83 -4.67 -8.22
C HIS A 142 -9.33 -4.96 -8.24
N PHE A 143 -8.93 -5.89 -9.08
CA PHE A 143 -7.53 -6.27 -9.13
C PHE A 143 -6.76 -5.48 -10.17
N THR A 144 -5.56 -5.00 -9.82
CA THR A 144 -4.63 -4.42 -10.79
C THR A 144 -4.15 -5.50 -11.76
N PRO A 145 -3.69 -5.13 -12.96
CA PRO A 145 -3.07 -6.08 -13.88
C PRO A 145 -1.84 -6.74 -13.26
N THR A 146 -1.51 -7.93 -13.72
CA THR A 146 -0.24 -8.58 -13.38
C THR A 146 0.94 -7.65 -13.72
N SER A 147 1.86 -7.46 -12.82
CA SER A 147 2.95 -6.46 -12.90
C SER A 147 2.49 -5.00 -12.99
N GLY A 148 1.26 -4.71 -12.55
CA GLY A 148 0.65 -3.38 -12.53
C GLY A 148 0.45 -2.80 -11.13
N SER A 149 1.25 -3.18 -10.12
CA SER A 149 1.16 -2.68 -8.74
C SER A 149 1.27 -1.16 -8.63
N TRP A 150 1.96 -0.50 -9.57
CA TRP A 150 2.05 0.96 -9.67
C TRP A 150 0.67 1.66 -9.84
N LEU A 151 -0.37 0.94 -10.28
CA LEU A 151 -1.76 1.43 -10.28
C LEU A 151 -2.37 1.46 -8.88
N ASN A 152 -1.81 0.74 -7.92
CA ASN A 152 -2.31 0.71 -6.55
C ASN A 152 -1.74 1.90 -5.76
N LEU A 153 -2.58 2.92 -5.51
CA LEU A 153 -2.15 4.18 -4.89
C LEU A 153 -1.54 4.01 -3.49
N VAL A 154 -1.83 2.94 -2.77
CA VAL A 154 -1.21 2.68 -1.46
C VAL A 154 0.30 2.47 -1.56
N GLU A 155 0.83 2.09 -2.72
CA GLU A 155 2.27 1.98 -2.96
C GLU A 155 2.99 3.34 -2.85
N VAL A 156 2.31 4.42 -3.21
CA VAL A 156 2.82 5.79 -3.01
C VAL A 156 2.98 6.06 -1.51
N PHE A 157 1.97 5.69 -0.71
CA PHE A 157 2.04 5.80 0.75
C PHE A 157 3.17 4.95 1.34
N PHE A 158 3.35 3.70 0.88
CA PHE A 158 4.48 2.87 1.30
C PHE A 158 5.84 3.50 0.97
N GLY A 159 5.96 4.18 -0.15
CA GLY A 159 7.13 4.97 -0.49
C GLY A 159 7.38 6.11 0.50
N ILE A 160 6.34 6.81 0.92
CA ILE A 160 6.40 7.94 1.86
C ILE A 160 6.82 7.46 3.25
N ILE A 161 6.09 6.50 3.85
CA ILE A 161 6.40 6.00 5.19
C ILE A 161 7.80 5.37 5.26
N THR A 162 8.22 4.68 4.19
CA THR A 162 9.56 4.11 4.11
C THR A 162 10.64 5.18 4.21
N ARG A 163 10.49 6.28 3.49
CA ARG A 163 11.48 7.37 3.48
C ARG A 163 11.45 8.21 4.76
N GLN A 164 10.26 8.47 5.29
CA GLN A 164 10.09 9.45 6.36
C GLN A 164 10.16 8.84 7.76
N ALA A 165 9.77 7.57 7.93
CA ALA A 165 9.76 6.90 9.22
C ALA A 165 10.72 5.71 9.28
N ILE A 166 10.54 4.70 8.41
CA ILE A 166 11.23 3.41 8.55
C ILE A 166 12.75 3.55 8.34
N ARG A 167 13.19 4.20 7.26
CA ARG A 167 14.63 4.34 6.96
C ARG A 167 15.38 5.27 7.90
N ARG A 168 14.68 6.20 8.54
CA ARG A 168 15.27 7.17 9.47
C ARG A 168 15.25 6.69 10.91
N GLY A 169 14.43 5.70 11.21
CA GLY A 169 14.29 5.16 12.56
C GLY A 169 15.43 4.22 12.94
N THR A 170 15.63 4.10 14.23
CA THR A 170 16.43 3.07 14.88
C THR A 170 15.51 2.33 15.84
N PHE A 171 15.43 1.00 15.70
CA PHE A 171 14.43 0.20 16.40
C PHE A 171 15.09 -0.95 17.13
N THR A 172 15.01 -0.93 18.45
CA THR A 172 15.60 -1.96 19.34
C THR A 172 14.72 -3.19 19.46
N SER A 173 13.49 -3.13 18.95
CA SER A 173 12.54 -4.26 18.89
C SER A 173 11.53 -4.10 17.76
N VAL A 174 10.86 -5.21 17.40
CA VAL A 174 9.69 -5.16 16.47
C VAL A 174 8.56 -4.32 17.08
N LYS A 175 8.40 -4.31 18.40
CA LYS A 175 7.41 -3.50 19.09
C LYS A 175 7.66 -2.00 18.89
N ASP A 176 8.92 -1.57 18.98
CA ASP A 176 9.29 -0.17 18.76
C ASP A 176 9.04 0.25 17.30
N LEU A 177 9.36 -0.63 16.35
CA LEU A 177 9.06 -0.40 14.93
C LEU A 177 7.55 -0.25 14.69
N ILE A 178 6.72 -1.13 15.26
CA ILE A 178 5.25 -1.05 15.12
C ILE A 178 4.72 0.24 15.76
N ALA A 179 5.20 0.63 16.92
CA ALA A 179 4.82 1.87 17.58
C ALA A 179 5.17 3.10 16.72
N ALA A 180 6.36 3.12 16.12
CA ALA A 180 6.78 4.22 15.23
C ALA A 180 5.94 4.28 13.95
N ILE A 181 5.58 3.13 13.37
CA ILE A 181 4.66 3.05 12.22
C ILE A 181 3.30 3.64 12.61
N GLY A 182 2.72 3.23 13.74
CA GLY A 182 1.43 3.75 14.22
C GLY A 182 1.47 5.26 14.44
N THR A 183 2.47 5.77 15.16
CA THR A 183 2.65 7.21 15.38
C THR A 183 2.75 8.00 14.08
N PHE A 184 3.46 7.45 13.08
CA PHE A 184 3.55 8.08 11.77
C PHE A 184 2.20 8.15 11.07
N ILE A 185 1.42 7.04 11.10
CA ILE A 185 0.11 6.94 10.44
C ILE A 185 -0.90 7.85 11.15
N ASP A 186 -0.90 7.93 12.47
CA ASP A 186 -1.75 8.86 13.23
C ASP A 186 -1.49 10.30 12.80
N GLY A 187 -0.24 10.75 12.83
CA GLY A 187 0.13 12.08 12.37
C GLY A 187 -0.08 12.31 10.86
N TRP A 188 -0.02 11.26 10.04
CA TRP A 188 -0.41 11.32 8.63
C TRP A 188 -1.92 11.59 8.50
N ASN A 189 -2.75 10.84 9.21
CA ASN A 189 -4.21 10.93 9.15
C ASN A 189 -4.78 12.28 9.61
N GLU A 190 -4.06 13.01 10.47
CA GLU A 190 -4.43 14.37 10.88
C GLU A 190 -4.27 15.43 9.78
N ARG A 191 -3.34 15.22 8.82
CA ARG A 191 -2.95 16.20 7.80
C ARG A 191 -3.00 15.70 6.37
N CYS A 192 -3.47 14.47 6.17
CA CYS A 192 -3.57 13.87 4.83
C CYS A 192 -4.52 14.65 3.93
N ARG A 193 -4.32 14.47 2.62
CA ARG A 193 -5.18 15.04 1.57
C ARG A 193 -5.45 13.96 0.54
N ALA A 194 -6.53 14.13 -0.22
CA ALA A 194 -6.89 13.26 -1.33
C ALA A 194 -5.70 13.01 -2.27
N PHE A 195 -5.57 11.79 -2.72
CA PHE A 195 -4.66 11.46 -3.81
C PHE A 195 -5.35 11.78 -5.14
N ILE A 196 -4.80 12.75 -5.88
CA ILE A 196 -5.36 13.18 -7.16
C ILE A 196 -4.70 12.36 -8.27
N TRP A 197 -5.49 11.52 -8.92
CA TRP A 197 -5.08 10.80 -10.12
C TRP A 197 -5.34 11.68 -11.35
N THR A 198 -4.36 11.83 -12.24
CA THR A 198 -4.43 12.76 -13.37
C THR A 198 -4.35 12.09 -14.74
N LYS A 199 -3.92 10.83 -14.81
CA LYS A 199 -3.76 10.10 -16.08
C LYS A 199 -5.04 9.37 -16.46
N THR A 200 -5.45 9.46 -17.71
CA THR A 200 -6.54 8.63 -18.25
C THR A 200 -6.08 7.19 -18.46
N ALA A 201 -7.01 6.27 -18.58
CA ALA A 201 -6.68 4.87 -18.89
C ALA A 201 -6.01 4.74 -20.27
N ASP A 202 -6.43 5.55 -21.23
CA ASP A 202 -5.87 5.52 -22.59
C ASP A 202 -4.44 6.09 -22.60
N ASP A 203 -4.15 7.18 -21.88
CA ASP A 203 -2.77 7.67 -21.68
C ASP A 203 -1.83 6.56 -21.16
N ILE A 204 -2.33 5.74 -20.24
CA ILE A 204 -1.55 4.64 -19.68
C ILE A 204 -1.35 3.52 -20.69
N LEU A 205 -2.43 3.13 -21.37
CA LEU A 205 -2.39 2.01 -22.32
C LEU A 205 -1.53 2.32 -23.55
N ASP A 206 -1.50 3.57 -23.99
CA ASP A 206 -0.63 4.01 -25.10
C ASP A 206 0.86 3.90 -24.74
N HIS A 207 1.23 4.16 -23.48
CA HIS A 207 2.60 3.96 -23.00
C HIS A 207 2.96 2.47 -22.76
N CYS A 208 1.96 1.59 -22.69
CA CYS A 208 2.17 0.14 -22.50
C CYS A 208 2.28 -0.63 -23.83
N ARG A 209 2.09 0.02 -24.97
CA ARG A 209 2.25 -0.62 -26.29
C ARG A 209 3.74 -0.71 -26.61
N PRO A 210 4.26 -1.90 -26.99
CA PRO A 210 5.59 -1.98 -27.57
C PRO A 210 5.59 -1.20 -28.88
N GLY A 211 6.52 -0.25 -29.02
CA GLY A 211 6.76 0.46 -30.27
C GLY A 211 7.28 -0.45 -31.38
#